data_720532fe8c4d5166b03f05c81718a760
#
_entry.id   720532fe8c4d5166b03f05c81718a760
#
_cell.length_a   1.000
_cell.length_b   1.000
_cell.length_c   1.000
_cell.angle_alpha   90.00
_cell.angle_beta   90.00
_cell.angle_gamma   90.00
#
_symmetry.space_group_name_H-M   'P 1'
#
loop_
_entity.id
_entity.type
_entity.pdbx_description
1 polymer ?
#
loop_
_entity_poly.entity_id
_entity_poly.type
_entity_poly.pdbx_seq_one_letter_code
_entity_poly.pdbx_strand_id
1 'polypeptide(L)'
;MFGFSMIQMVRTHSHKLDYPLREKVLNLYKPFKWTPCFLHNMAESLIKRTKKMTVIIEFENECYEEGCHEMNQVFTRHHGCKMRNEFSTISCCSADLTPAVLEELLSSCSHIKKISLNREVQALLDTAVVSANARNVVRNGAKLTGSGITVAVIDTGIYAHSDLSGRIVDFVDFINERTDPYDDNGHGTHCAGDALGNGAASSGLYAGPAPEANVVGVKVLDKLGSGSLETVMQGVQWCIDYNERNPGQPINIISLSLGAPAQRYDQENDDPMVQMVEKAWESGIVVCVAAGNEGPNARTIASPGISDQVITVGALDDRNTKERADDDVASFSSRGPTLYGVEKPDLLAPGVNIVSLRSPRSYLDKLQKSARVGSDYFVLSGTSMATPICAGIVALMLQQNPAMTPDEVKKALRKGTDLWRNLDRNVYGKGYINAEDSI
;
A
#
# COMPACT_ATOMS: atom_id res chain seq x y z
N MET A 1 41.00 -2.80 26.23
CA MET A 1 39.54 -2.86 25.96
C MET A 1 39.26 -4.21 25.36
N PHE A 2 38.67 -5.15 26.09
CA PHE A 2 38.24 -6.43 25.56
C PHE A 2 36.98 -6.18 24.73
N GLY A 3 37.12 -6.13 23.40
CA GLY A 3 35.98 -5.98 22.51
C GLY A 3 35.23 -7.33 22.40
N PHE A 4 33.95 -7.34 22.65
CA PHE A 4 33.08 -8.50 22.36
C PHE A 4 33.18 -8.86 20.88
N SER A 5 33.42 -10.15 20.57
CA SER A 5 33.66 -10.59 19.19
C SER A 5 32.47 -10.30 18.27
N MET A 6 31.23 -10.42 18.77
CA MET A 6 30.03 -10.11 18.01
C MET A 6 29.89 -8.64 17.64
N ILE A 7 30.29 -7.71 18.53
CA ILE A 7 30.28 -6.28 18.19
C ILE A 7 31.31 -6.00 17.11
N GLN A 8 32.46 -6.65 17.17
CA GLN A 8 33.49 -6.55 16.15
C GLN A 8 33.03 -7.13 14.83
N MET A 9 32.42 -8.30 14.84
CA MET A 9 31.80 -8.95 13.65
C MET A 9 30.79 -8.04 12.97
N VAL A 10 29.83 -7.47 13.73
CA VAL A 10 28.83 -6.54 13.18
C VAL A 10 29.47 -5.30 12.55
N ARG A 11 30.56 -4.78 13.15
CA ARG A 11 31.29 -3.65 12.56
C ARG A 11 32.02 -4.02 11.28
N THR A 12 32.72 -5.14 11.28
CA THR A 12 33.52 -5.60 10.13
C THR A 12 32.65 -5.97 8.93
N HIS A 13 31.49 -6.62 9.18
CA HIS A 13 30.60 -7.11 8.12
C HIS A 13 29.30 -6.28 8.00
N SER A 14 29.33 -5.01 8.43
CA SER A 14 28.14 -4.14 8.40
C SER A 14 27.51 -3.98 7.01
N HIS A 15 28.30 -4.07 5.94
CA HIS A 15 27.84 -3.99 4.56
C HIS A 15 27.04 -5.22 4.11
N LYS A 16 27.31 -6.40 4.72
CA LYS A 16 26.57 -7.66 4.44
C LYS A 16 25.36 -7.88 5.35
N LEU A 17 25.18 -7.08 6.40
CA LEU A 17 24.09 -7.24 7.38
C LEU A 17 23.10 -6.10 7.26
N ASP A 18 21.79 -6.40 7.22
CA ASP A 18 20.77 -5.35 7.29
C ASP A 18 20.74 -4.67 8.66
N TYR A 19 20.18 -3.47 8.72
CA TYR A 19 20.12 -2.70 9.96
C TYR A 19 19.39 -3.43 11.10
N PRO A 20 18.20 -4.04 10.88
CA PRO A 20 17.49 -4.79 11.91
C PRO A 20 18.27 -5.98 12.49
N LEU A 21 19.00 -6.73 11.66
CA LEU A 21 19.83 -7.83 12.14
C LEU A 21 21.00 -7.34 12.99
N ARG A 22 21.64 -6.24 12.55
CA ARG A 22 22.70 -5.60 13.35
C ARG A 22 22.19 -5.17 14.72
N GLU A 23 21.05 -4.49 14.77
CA GLU A 23 20.42 -4.08 16.03
C GLU A 23 20.06 -5.29 16.90
N LYS A 24 19.44 -6.32 16.33
CA LYS A 24 19.07 -7.54 17.07
C LYS A 24 20.28 -8.18 17.72
N VAL A 25 21.40 -8.31 16.99
CA VAL A 25 22.65 -8.86 17.51
C VAL A 25 23.22 -7.97 18.62
N LEU A 26 23.28 -6.65 18.41
CA LEU A 26 23.79 -5.71 19.42
C LEU A 26 22.92 -5.68 20.68
N ASN A 27 21.62 -5.82 20.54
CA ASN A 27 20.68 -5.86 21.67
C ASN A 27 20.86 -7.08 22.59
N LEU A 28 21.44 -8.18 22.08
CA LEU A 28 21.81 -9.32 22.92
C LEU A 28 22.87 -8.96 23.99
N TYR A 29 23.62 -7.85 23.77
CA TYR A 29 24.64 -7.37 24.70
C TYR A 29 24.16 -6.30 25.67
N LYS A 30 22.95 -5.78 25.54
CA LYS A 30 22.38 -4.79 26.48
C LYS A 30 22.44 -5.24 27.94
N PRO A 31 22.13 -6.53 28.29
CA PRO A 31 22.20 -7.03 29.67
C PRO A 31 23.61 -7.00 30.27
N PHE A 32 24.68 -7.03 29.44
CA PHE A 32 26.06 -7.04 29.92
C PHE A 32 26.45 -5.75 30.67
N LYS A 33 25.73 -4.66 30.44
CA LYS A 33 25.93 -3.40 31.16
C LYS A 33 25.82 -3.56 32.69
N TRP A 34 25.06 -4.58 33.12
CA TRP A 34 24.75 -4.85 34.53
C TRP A 34 25.41 -6.14 35.06
N THR A 35 26.23 -6.81 34.23
CA THR A 35 26.86 -8.08 34.58
C THR A 35 28.32 -7.84 34.96
N PRO A 36 28.87 -8.50 36.02
CA PRO A 36 30.29 -8.39 36.39
C PRO A 36 31.22 -8.82 35.24
N CYS A 37 32.31 -8.09 35.02
CA CYS A 37 33.23 -8.28 33.89
C CYS A 37 33.79 -9.70 33.76
N PHE A 38 34.00 -10.41 34.86
CA PHE A 38 34.56 -11.77 34.85
C PHE A 38 33.57 -12.82 34.28
N LEU A 39 32.26 -12.50 34.21
CA LEU A 39 31.21 -13.36 33.62
C LEU A 39 31.00 -13.09 32.14
N HIS A 40 31.54 -12.01 31.58
CA HIS A 40 31.22 -11.58 30.21
C HIS A 40 31.58 -12.64 29.17
N ASN A 41 32.78 -13.25 29.24
CA ASN A 41 33.20 -14.28 28.28
C ASN A 41 32.29 -15.54 28.30
N MET A 42 31.91 -15.95 29.51
CA MET A 42 31.02 -17.12 29.67
C MET A 42 29.61 -16.81 29.15
N ALA A 43 29.07 -15.65 29.48
CA ALA A 43 27.75 -15.22 29.04
C ALA A 43 27.74 -14.98 27.53
N GLU A 44 28.77 -14.38 26.94
CA GLU A 44 28.91 -14.23 25.49
C GLU A 44 28.89 -15.60 24.78
N SER A 45 29.70 -16.56 25.26
CA SER A 45 29.75 -17.91 24.70
C SER A 45 28.37 -18.60 24.75
N LEU A 46 27.65 -18.43 25.87
CA LEU A 46 26.30 -18.98 26.01
C LEU A 46 25.31 -18.35 25.02
N ILE A 47 25.27 -17.03 24.94
CA ILE A 47 24.38 -16.30 24.03
C ILE A 47 24.67 -16.67 22.57
N LYS A 48 25.95 -16.70 22.18
CA LYS A 48 26.38 -17.08 20.84
C LYS A 48 25.86 -18.46 20.41
N ARG A 49 25.78 -19.41 21.32
CA ARG A 49 25.40 -20.80 21.03
C ARG A 49 23.92 -21.11 21.21
N THR A 50 23.20 -20.33 22.02
CA THR A 50 21.82 -20.67 22.39
C THR A 50 20.78 -19.78 21.76
N LYS A 51 21.07 -18.52 21.49
CA LYS A 51 20.08 -17.59 20.92
C LYS A 51 19.93 -17.84 19.43
N LYS A 52 18.73 -18.31 19.04
CA LYS A 52 18.39 -18.53 17.63
C LYS A 52 17.77 -17.30 17.01
N MET A 53 18.05 -17.11 15.74
CA MET A 53 17.43 -16.11 14.89
C MET A 53 17.16 -16.71 13.51
N THR A 54 16.03 -16.36 12.92
CA THR A 54 15.73 -16.70 11.53
C THR A 54 16.16 -15.53 10.65
N VAL A 55 16.87 -15.84 9.59
CA VAL A 55 17.41 -14.86 8.64
C VAL A 55 17.08 -15.25 7.21
N ILE A 56 17.15 -14.26 6.31
CA ILE A 56 17.16 -14.45 4.86
C ILE A 56 18.61 -14.22 4.40
N ILE A 57 19.18 -15.17 3.70
CA ILE A 57 20.54 -15.12 3.15
C ILE A 57 20.43 -14.97 1.64
N GLU A 58 20.98 -13.89 1.11
CA GLU A 58 21.08 -13.60 -0.31
C GLU A 58 22.51 -13.93 -0.77
N PHE A 59 22.62 -14.71 -1.84
CA PHE A 59 23.89 -15.07 -2.47
C PHE A 59 24.15 -14.19 -3.70
N GLU A 60 25.42 -14.10 -4.11
CA GLU A 60 25.79 -13.46 -5.37
C GLU A 60 25.09 -14.17 -6.55
N ASN A 61 24.72 -13.40 -7.57
CA ASN A 61 24.11 -13.95 -8.77
C ASN A 61 25.03 -15.01 -9.38
N GLU A 62 24.45 -16.11 -9.85
CA GLU A 62 25.14 -17.28 -10.44
C GLU A 62 25.87 -18.20 -9.43
N CYS A 63 25.97 -17.82 -8.13
CA CYS A 63 26.63 -18.61 -7.10
C CYS A 63 25.66 -19.20 -6.07
N TYR A 64 24.39 -19.34 -6.40
CA TYR A 64 23.36 -19.81 -5.46
C TYR A 64 23.62 -21.24 -4.95
N GLU A 65 23.91 -22.18 -5.86
CA GLU A 65 24.12 -23.59 -5.49
C GLU A 65 25.40 -23.77 -4.68
N GLU A 66 26.49 -23.11 -5.08
CA GLU A 66 27.76 -23.13 -4.34
C GLU A 66 27.62 -22.49 -2.96
N GLY A 67 26.95 -21.33 -2.87
CA GLY A 67 26.68 -20.66 -1.62
C GLY A 67 25.81 -21.50 -0.66
N CYS A 68 24.78 -22.16 -1.18
CA CYS A 68 23.98 -23.11 -0.40
C CYS A 68 24.81 -24.32 0.06
N HIS A 69 25.71 -24.82 -0.77
CA HIS A 69 26.59 -25.92 -0.41
C HIS A 69 27.56 -25.52 0.72
N GLU A 70 28.25 -24.39 0.60
CA GLU A 70 29.14 -23.84 1.66
C GLU A 70 28.36 -23.63 2.97
N MET A 71 27.19 -23.04 2.92
CA MET A 71 26.32 -22.83 4.08
C MET A 71 25.93 -24.16 4.74
N ASN A 72 25.52 -25.16 3.97
CA ASN A 72 25.17 -26.48 4.50
C ASN A 72 26.34 -27.18 5.17
N GLN A 73 27.56 -27.03 4.67
CA GLN A 73 28.76 -27.53 5.33
C GLN A 73 28.98 -26.89 6.72
N VAL A 74 28.65 -25.61 6.88
CA VAL A 74 28.69 -24.95 8.19
C VAL A 74 27.58 -25.52 9.10
N PHE A 75 26.36 -25.66 8.59
CA PHE A 75 25.22 -26.16 9.38
C PHE A 75 25.39 -27.59 9.89
N THR A 76 26.08 -28.47 9.14
CA THR A 76 26.35 -29.85 9.60
C THR A 76 27.19 -29.91 10.87
N ARG A 77 27.97 -28.87 11.15
CA ARG A 77 28.81 -28.74 12.35
C ARG A 77 28.11 -28.15 13.56
N HIS A 78 26.88 -27.60 13.36
CA HIS A 78 26.15 -26.87 14.38
C HIS A 78 24.73 -27.39 14.58
N HIS A 79 24.52 -28.14 15.68
CA HIS A 79 23.21 -28.67 16.02
C HIS A 79 22.14 -27.58 16.16
N GLY A 80 21.02 -27.77 15.44
CA GLY A 80 19.86 -26.90 15.53
C GLY A 80 19.89 -25.66 14.63
N CYS A 81 20.90 -25.51 13.79
CA CYS A 81 20.91 -24.59 12.65
C CYS A 81 20.47 -25.36 11.39
N LYS A 82 19.61 -24.76 10.59
CA LYS A 82 19.08 -25.41 9.38
C LYS A 82 18.55 -24.39 8.38
N MET A 83 18.68 -24.72 7.13
CA MET A 83 17.92 -24.08 6.06
C MET A 83 16.43 -24.42 6.22
N ARG A 84 15.56 -23.44 6.00
CA ARG A 84 14.09 -23.59 6.12
C ARG A 84 13.44 -23.68 4.74
N ASN A 85 13.66 -22.66 3.91
CA ASN A 85 13.09 -22.57 2.57
C ASN A 85 14.13 -22.05 1.59
N GLU A 86 13.99 -22.46 0.35
CA GLU A 86 14.81 -22.01 -0.79
C GLU A 86 13.99 -21.08 -1.68
N PHE A 87 14.62 -20.02 -2.16
CA PHE A 87 14.07 -19.01 -3.08
C PHE A 87 15.05 -18.84 -4.24
N SER A 88 15.26 -19.90 -4.99
CA SER A 88 16.26 -19.96 -6.08
C SER A 88 16.08 -18.88 -7.13
N THR A 89 14.83 -18.48 -7.40
CA THR A 89 14.48 -17.41 -8.37
C THR A 89 15.13 -16.05 -8.06
N ILE A 90 15.47 -15.81 -6.80
CA ILE A 90 16.10 -14.58 -6.32
C ILE A 90 17.42 -14.84 -5.60
N SER A 91 18.01 -16.02 -5.82
CA SER A 91 19.28 -16.44 -5.19
C SER A 91 19.31 -16.28 -3.68
N CYS A 92 18.20 -16.60 -2.99
CA CYS A 92 18.05 -16.48 -1.55
C CYS A 92 17.62 -17.79 -0.89
N CYS A 93 17.92 -17.90 0.41
CA CYS A 93 17.30 -18.92 1.27
C CYS A 93 16.96 -18.33 2.65
N SER A 94 16.04 -18.98 3.36
CA SER A 94 15.81 -18.69 4.78
C SER A 94 16.44 -19.75 5.66
N ALA A 95 17.02 -19.32 6.79
CA ALA A 95 17.71 -20.23 7.70
C ALA A 95 17.51 -19.84 9.16
N ASP A 96 17.44 -20.88 10.04
CA ASP A 96 17.56 -20.69 11.47
C ASP A 96 19.02 -20.88 11.86
N LEU A 97 19.59 -19.87 12.53
CA LEU A 97 20.99 -19.90 12.94
C LEU A 97 21.22 -19.17 14.28
N THR A 98 22.36 -19.44 14.88
CA THR A 98 22.84 -18.75 16.07
C THR A 98 23.84 -17.66 15.73
N PRO A 99 24.11 -16.69 16.63
CA PRO A 99 25.15 -15.69 16.39
C PRO A 99 26.54 -16.29 16.10
N ALA A 100 26.88 -17.44 16.67
CA ALA A 100 28.15 -18.11 16.36
C ALA A 100 28.20 -18.59 14.91
N VAL A 101 27.10 -19.14 14.42
CA VAL A 101 26.99 -19.58 13.02
C VAL A 101 26.94 -18.41 12.05
N LEU A 102 26.30 -17.29 12.45
CA LEU A 102 26.33 -16.06 11.66
C LEU A 102 27.78 -15.56 11.46
N GLU A 103 28.59 -15.56 12.52
CA GLU A 103 30.00 -15.16 12.47
C GLU A 103 30.82 -16.10 11.56
N GLU A 104 30.59 -17.41 11.67
CA GLU A 104 31.27 -18.41 10.84
C GLU A 104 30.86 -18.28 9.37
N LEU A 105 29.59 -18.12 9.06
CA LEU A 105 29.10 -17.92 7.69
C LEU A 105 29.74 -16.68 7.04
N LEU A 106 29.80 -15.56 7.75
CA LEU A 106 30.37 -14.32 7.22
C LEU A 106 31.88 -14.43 6.97
N SER A 107 32.57 -15.33 7.68
CA SER A 107 34.02 -15.53 7.53
C SER A 107 34.40 -16.65 6.54
N SER A 108 33.54 -17.66 6.36
CA SER A 108 33.86 -18.86 5.57
C SER A 108 33.11 -18.97 4.25
N CYS A 109 31.94 -18.32 4.10
CA CYS A 109 31.15 -18.36 2.88
C CYS A 109 31.37 -17.09 2.05
N SER A 110 32.11 -17.23 0.96
CA SER A 110 32.50 -16.09 0.11
C SER A 110 31.32 -15.53 -0.70
N HIS A 111 30.39 -16.39 -1.09
CA HIS A 111 29.27 -16.09 -1.98
C HIS A 111 28.08 -15.39 -1.32
N ILE A 112 28.12 -15.14 -0.01
CA ILE A 112 27.08 -14.40 0.68
C ILE A 112 27.16 -12.91 0.31
N LYS A 113 26.12 -12.41 -0.35
CA LYS A 113 25.94 -11.00 -0.68
C LYS A 113 25.36 -10.21 0.48
N LYS A 114 24.27 -10.72 1.08
CA LYS A 114 23.58 -10.05 2.18
C LYS A 114 22.87 -11.05 3.11
N ILE A 115 22.82 -10.70 4.39
CA ILE A 115 22.00 -11.42 5.37
C ILE A 115 21.05 -10.41 6.03
N SER A 116 19.75 -10.68 5.95
CA SER A 116 18.69 -9.86 6.49
C SER A 116 17.94 -10.61 7.59
N LEU A 117 17.48 -9.88 8.60
CA LEU A 117 16.62 -10.48 9.63
C LEU A 117 15.29 -10.88 8.99
N ASN A 118 14.88 -12.15 9.17
CA ASN A 118 13.50 -12.52 8.87
C ASN A 118 12.59 -11.84 9.90
N ARG A 119 11.91 -10.81 9.44
CA ARG A 119 10.99 -10.01 10.25
C ARG A 119 9.57 -10.54 10.11
N GLU A 120 8.78 -10.36 11.14
CA GLU A 120 7.34 -10.54 11.06
C GLU A 120 6.79 -9.51 10.07
N VAL A 121 6.10 -9.98 9.04
CA VAL A 121 5.36 -9.13 8.11
C VAL A 121 3.94 -9.10 8.64
N GLN A 122 3.51 -7.96 9.14
CA GLN A 122 2.12 -7.72 9.54
C GLN A 122 1.42 -7.00 8.40
N ALA A 123 0.18 -7.39 8.18
CA ALA A 123 -0.69 -6.77 7.20
C ALA A 123 -1.35 -5.52 7.82
N LEU A 124 -1.40 -4.37 7.11
CA LEU A 124 -1.49 -3.05 7.77
C LEU A 124 -2.37 -2.03 7.02
N LEU A 125 -3.72 -2.22 7.00
CA LEU A 125 -4.62 -1.07 6.87
C LEU A 125 -4.71 -0.31 8.21
N ASP A 126 -4.44 -0.99 9.32
CA ASP A 126 -4.38 -0.42 10.65
C ASP A 126 -3.41 0.77 10.77
N THR A 127 -2.31 0.74 9.99
CA THR A 127 -1.33 1.83 9.94
C THR A 127 -1.70 2.89 8.91
N ALA A 128 -2.08 2.53 7.68
CA ALA A 128 -2.31 3.45 6.58
C ALA A 128 -3.34 4.55 6.89
N VAL A 129 -4.49 4.19 7.46
CA VAL A 129 -5.52 5.16 7.84
C VAL A 129 -5.07 6.03 9.03
N VAL A 130 -4.28 5.48 9.94
CA VAL A 130 -3.75 6.20 11.09
C VAL A 130 -2.61 7.13 10.67
N SER A 131 -1.69 6.69 9.80
CA SER A 131 -0.61 7.52 9.29
C SER A 131 -1.14 8.68 8.43
N ALA A 132 -2.26 8.50 7.72
CA ALA A 132 -2.97 9.58 7.02
C ALA A 132 -3.77 10.52 7.95
N ASN A 133 -3.70 10.35 9.28
CA ASN A 133 -4.50 11.07 10.27
C ASN A 133 -6.02 11.02 9.99
N ALA A 134 -6.48 9.93 9.38
CA ALA A 134 -7.88 9.78 8.94
C ALA A 134 -8.72 8.90 9.88
N ARG A 135 -8.12 8.39 10.97
CA ARG A 135 -8.85 7.60 11.96
C ARG A 135 -9.33 8.47 13.10
N ASN A 136 -10.65 8.42 13.37
CA ASN A 136 -11.30 9.17 14.45
C ASN A 136 -11.20 10.72 14.33
N VAL A 137 -11.24 11.23 13.11
CA VAL A 137 -11.32 12.69 12.88
C VAL A 137 -12.57 13.26 13.55
N VAL A 138 -12.40 14.31 14.36
CA VAL A 138 -13.50 14.96 15.07
C VAL A 138 -13.55 16.43 14.68
N ARG A 139 -14.75 16.92 14.31
CA ARG A 139 -15.00 18.34 14.03
C ARG A 139 -16.29 18.77 14.72
N ASN A 140 -16.26 19.92 15.36
CA ASN A 140 -17.41 20.47 16.12
C ASN A 140 -18.01 19.48 17.15
N GLY A 141 -17.16 18.63 17.75
CA GLY A 141 -17.57 17.62 18.73
C GLY A 141 -18.21 16.35 18.11
N ALA A 142 -18.35 16.27 16.78
CA ALA A 142 -18.85 15.09 16.07
C ALA A 142 -17.71 14.33 15.39
N LYS A 143 -17.73 12.98 15.49
CA LYS A 143 -16.82 12.11 14.75
C LYS A 143 -17.26 12.05 13.30
N LEU A 144 -16.34 12.28 12.38
CA LEU A 144 -16.56 12.11 10.95
C LEU A 144 -16.36 10.64 10.56
N THR A 145 -17.30 10.10 9.78
CA THR A 145 -17.39 8.69 9.39
C THR A 145 -17.75 8.49 7.92
N GLY A 146 -17.96 9.60 7.19
CA GLY A 146 -18.48 9.60 5.82
C GLY A 146 -19.99 9.41 5.71
N SER A 147 -20.72 9.45 6.85
CA SER A 147 -22.18 9.27 6.88
C SER A 147 -22.88 10.28 5.96
N GLY A 148 -23.83 9.79 5.17
CA GLY A 148 -24.59 10.58 4.18
C GLY A 148 -23.86 10.80 2.83
N ILE A 149 -22.62 10.33 2.68
CA ILE A 149 -21.84 10.45 1.46
C ILE A 149 -21.86 9.13 0.69
N THR A 150 -21.94 9.20 -0.63
CA THR A 150 -21.90 8.04 -1.52
C THR A 150 -20.67 8.07 -2.41
N VAL A 151 -19.91 6.97 -2.42
CA VAL A 151 -18.72 6.79 -3.25
C VAL A 151 -18.99 5.73 -4.31
N ALA A 152 -18.82 6.06 -5.60
CA ALA A 152 -18.80 5.08 -6.67
C ALA A 152 -17.38 4.51 -6.82
N VAL A 153 -17.26 3.19 -6.74
CA VAL A 153 -16.02 2.46 -7.03
C VAL A 153 -16.15 1.88 -8.44
N ILE A 154 -15.46 2.51 -9.39
CA ILE A 154 -15.43 2.09 -10.80
C ILE A 154 -14.24 1.15 -10.99
N ASP A 155 -14.51 -0.17 -11.04
CA ASP A 155 -13.48 -1.19 -10.96
C ASP A 155 -13.95 -2.57 -11.45
N THR A 156 -13.48 -3.66 -10.85
CA THR A 156 -13.81 -5.06 -11.18
C THR A 156 -15.14 -5.57 -10.60
N GLY A 157 -15.85 -4.72 -9.86
CA GLY A 157 -17.06 -5.05 -9.11
C GLY A 157 -16.88 -4.95 -7.61
N ILE A 158 -17.91 -5.30 -6.84
CA ILE A 158 -17.90 -5.29 -5.36
C ILE A 158 -18.54 -6.58 -4.85
N TYR A 159 -17.80 -7.32 -4.02
CA TYR A 159 -18.35 -8.44 -3.26
C TYR A 159 -19.11 -7.92 -2.04
N ALA A 160 -20.28 -8.54 -1.74
CA ALA A 160 -21.08 -8.19 -0.57
C ALA A 160 -20.42 -8.66 0.74
N HIS A 161 -19.32 -8.01 1.08
CA HIS A 161 -18.53 -8.28 2.29
C HIS A 161 -19.26 -7.77 3.54
N SER A 162 -19.06 -8.41 4.70
CA SER A 162 -19.66 -8.01 5.98
C SER A 162 -19.37 -6.56 6.36
N ASP A 163 -18.16 -6.08 6.05
CA ASP A 163 -17.72 -4.72 6.32
C ASP A 163 -18.40 -3.64 5.44
N LEU A 164 -19.15 -4.05 4.43
CA LEU A 164 -19.97 -3.17 3.56
C LEU A 164 -21.47 -3.42 3.76
N SER A 165 -21.85 -4.25 4.74
CA SER A 165 -23.24 -4.66 4.97
C SER A 165 -24.16 -3.45 5.14
N GLY A 166 -25.28 -3.44 4.37
CA GLY A 166 -26.28 -2.38 4.39
C GLY A 166 -25.88 -1.07 3.73
N ARG A 167 -24.68 -1.00 3.13
CA ARG A 167 -24.15 0.24 2.53
C ARG A 167 -23.83 0.15 1.03
N ILE A 168 -24.01 -1.02 0.40
CA ILE A 168 -24.03 -1.14 -1.06
C ILE A 168 -25.40 -0.70 -1.51
N VAL A 169 -25.51 0.53 -2.04
CA VAL A 169 -26.80 1.16 -2.36
C VAL A 169 -27.22 0.94 -3.82
N ASP A 170 -26.25 0.68 -4.71
CA ASP A 170 -26.52 0.30 -6.09
C ASP A 170 -25.33 -0.47 -6.70
N PHE A 171 -25.58 -1.16 -7.82
CA PHE A 171 -24.58 -1.91 -8.55
C PHE A 171 -24.92 -1.97 -10.04
N VAL A 172 -23.93 -1.71 -10.89
CA VAL A 172 -24.05 -1.86 -12.34
C VAL A 172 -22.87 -2.63 -12.92
N ASP A 173 -23.13 -3.50 -13.88
CA ASP A 173 -22.14 -4.38 -14.53
C ASP A 173 -22.16 -4.19 -16.06
N PHE A 174 -21.14 -3.53 -16.60
CA PHE A 174 -20.95 -3.32 -18.04
C PHE A 174 -20.21 -4.46 -18.74
N ILE A 175 -19.87 -5.53 -18.00
CA ILE A 175 -19.10 -6.67 -18.53
C ILE A 175 -20.01 -7.87 -18.78
N ASN A 176 -20.86 -8.23 -17.80
CA ASN A 176 -21.72 -9.42 -17.87
C ASN A 176 -23.21 -9.10 -17.63
N GLU A 177 -23.58 -7.82 -17.52
CA GLU A 177 -24.96 -7.33 -17.36
C GLU A 177 -25.69 -7.93 -16.13
N ARG A 178 -24.94 -8.29 -15.07
CA ARG A 178 -25.52 -8.79 -13.82
C ARG A 178 -26.00 -7.64 -12.94
N THR A 179 -27.06 -7.90 -12.18
CA THR A 179 -27.67 -6.91 -11.28
C THR A 179 -27.28 -7.08 -9.82
N ASP A 180 -26.88 -8.29 -9.41
CA ASP A 180 -26.43 -8.55 -8.03
C ASP A 180 -24.96 -8.20 -7.86
N PRO A 181 -24.58 -7.52 -6.76
CA PRO A 181 -23.17 -7.18 -6.47
C PRO A 181 -22.28 -8.43 -6.41
N TYR A 182 -21.23 -8.44 -7.18
CA TYR A 182 -20.17 -9.46 -7.15
C TYR A 182 -18.84 -8.89 -7.63
N ASP A 183 -17.76 -9.60 -7.31
CA ASP A 183 -16.43 -9.29 -7.80
C ASP A 183 -15.65 -10.60 -8.03
N ASP A 184 -15.49 -10.96 -9.28
CA ASP A 184 -14.79 -12.17 -9.70
C ASP A 184 -13.27 -12.00 -9.89
N ASN A 185 -12.78 -10.75 -9.79
CA ASN A 185 -11.36 -10.42 -9.74
C ASN A 185 -10.85 -10.26 -8.30
N GLY A 186 -11.48 -9.40 -7.49
CA GLY A 186 -11.15 -9.08 -6.11
C GLY A 186 -10.56 -7.70 -5.88
N HIS A 187 -10.12 -6.99 -6.94
CA HIS A 187 -9.49 -5.68 -6.83
C HIS A 187 -10.49 -4.60 -6.42
N GLY A 188 -11.67 -4.52 -7.04
CA GLY A 188 -12.68 -3.51 -6.71
C GLY A 188 -13.23 -3.65 -5.28
N THR A 189 -13.37 -4.89 -4.79
CA THR A 189 -13.74 -5.14 -3.38
C THR A 189 -12.68 -4.62 -2.42
N HIS A 190 -11.41 -4.82 -2.75
CA HIS A 190 -10.29 -4.30 -1.97
C HIS A 190 -10.34 -2.77 -1.94
N CYS A 191 -10.46 -2.11 -3.10
CA CYS A 191 -10.59 -0.65 -3.21
C CYS A 191 -11.79 -0.10 -2.43
N ALA A 192 -12.94 -0.78 -2.46
CA ALA A 192 -14.11 -0.38 -1.67
C ALA A 192 -13.81 -0.43 -0.16
N GLY A 193 -13.08 -1.45 0.29
CA GLY A 193 -12.65 -1.57 1.67
C GLY A 193 -11.64 -0.52 2.11
N ASP A 194 -10.69 -0.17 1.24
CA ASP A 194 -9.67 0.85 1.49
C ASP A 194 -10.30 2.22 1.82
N ALA A 195 -11.41 2.55 1.16
CA ALA A 195 -12.15 3.79 1.41
C ALA A 195 -13.17 3.65 2.55
N LEU A 196 -13.97 2.57 2.57
CA LEU A 196 -15.28 2.49 3.19
C LEU A 196 -15.50 1.27 4.10
N GLY A 197 -14.53 0.35 4.20
CA GLY A 197 -14.64 -0.81 5.10
C GLY A 197 -14.87 -0.36 6.53
N ASN A 198 -15.86 -0.93 7.23
CA ASN A 198 -16.10 -0.57 8.64
C ASN A 198 -15.31 -1.42 9.63
N GLY A 199 -14.58 -2.42 9.15
CA GLY A 199 -13.77 -3.30 9.97
C GLY A 199 -14.58 -4.28 10.83
N ALA A 200 -15.85 -4.53 10.53
CA ALA A 200 -16.71 -5.42 11.33
C ALA A 200 -16.11 -6.82 11.52
N ALA A 201 -15.50 -7.39 10.46
CA ALA A 201 -14.85 -8.69 10.50
C ALA A 201 -13.49 -8.70 11.27
N SER A 202 -12.95 -7.52 11.61
CA SER A 202 -11.65 -7.34 12.31
C SER A 202 -11.77 -6.56 13.61
N SER A 203 -12.96 -6.42 14.18
CA SER A 203 -13.20 -5.58 15.38
C SER A 203 -12.71 -4.13 15.22
N GLY A 204 -12.84 -3.59 14.01
CA GLY A 204 -12.47 -2.22 13.66
C GLY A 204 -11.01 -2.02 13.24
N LEU A 205 -10.18 -3.07 13.25
CA LEU A 205 -8.75 -2.97 12.94
C LEU A 205 -8.51 -2.47 11.51
N TYR A 206 -9.16 -3.10 10.52
CA TYR A 206 -8.99 -2.79 9.10
C TYR A 206 -10.12 -1.90 8.54
N ALA A 207 -10.53 -0.90 9.32
CA ALA A 207 -11.51 0.07 8.84
C ALA A 207 -10.87 1.14 7.95
N GLY A 208 -11.52 1.46 6.85
CA GLY A 208 -11.17 2.60 5.99
C GLY A 208 -11.47 3.94 6.65
N PRO A 209 -11.12 5.07 6.00
CA PRO A 209 -11.36 6.41 6.51
C PRO A 209 -12.86 6.74 6.72
N ALA A 210 -13.74 6.26 5.82
CA ALA A 210 -15.17 6.61 5.81
C ALA A 210 -16.08 5.39 6.05
N PRO A 211 -16.05 4.79 7.28
CA PRO A 211 -16.69 3.50 7.55
C PRO A 211 -18.23 3.52 7.54
N GLU A 212 -18.88 4.68 7.44
CA GLU A 212 -20.34 4.82 7.35
C GLU A 212 -20.82 5.39 6.01
N ALA A 213 -19.90 5.68 5.08
CA ALA A 213 -20.29 6.12 3.74
C ALA A 213 -20.92 4.97 2.94
N ASN A 214 -21.83 5.32 2.03
CA ASN A 214 -22.43 4.41 1.07
C ASN A 214 -21.49 4.11 -0.09
N VAL A 215 -21.68 2.96 -0.71
CA VAL A 215 -20.92 2.56 -1.90
C VAL A 215 -21.85 2.17 -3.05
N VAL A 216 -21.48 2.59 -4.25
CA VAL A 216 -22.04 2.13 -5.51
C VAL A 216 -20.95 1.35 -6.23
N GLY A 217 -21.24 0.12 -6.63
CA GLY A 217 -20.33 -0.70 -7.41
C GLY A 217 -20.54 -0.50 -8.91
N VAL A 218 -19.51 -0.08 -9.64
CA VAL A 218 -19.57 0.08 -11.09
C VAL A 218 -18.52 -0.84 -11.73
N LYS A 219 -18.96 -2.00 -12.21
CA LYS A 219 -18.07 -2.99 -12.80
C LYS A 219 -17.82 -2.68 -14.27
N VAL A 220 -16.59 -2.26 -14.57
CA VAL A 220 -16.10 -1.93 -15.91
C VAL A 220 -14.92 -2.79 -16.34
N LEU A 221 -14.37 -3.59 -15.42
CA LEU A 221 -13.27 -4.52 -15.66
C LEU A 221 -13.73 -5.96 -15.45
N ASP A 222 -13.17 -6.86 -16.25
CA ASP A 222 -13.47 -8.29 -16.20
C ASP A 222 -12.76 -9.01 -15.03
N LYS A 223 -12.91 -10.33 -14.97
CA LYS A 223 -12.26 -11.17 -13.94
C LYS A 223 -10.72 -11.15 -13.96
N LEU A 224 -10.10 -10.73 -15.06
CA LEU A 224 -8.65 -10.61 -15.17
C LEU A 224 -8.16 -9.19 -14.81
N GLY A 225 -9.08 -8.27 -14.52
CA GLY A 225 -8.78 -6.87 -14.26
C GLY A 225 -8.59 -6.04 -15.53
N SER A 226 -9.12 -6.50 -16.66
CA SER A 226 -9.04 -5.84 -17.96
C SER A 226 -10.39 -5.29 -18.39
N GLY A 227 -10.37 -4.13 -19.05
CA GLY A 227 -11.56 -3.51 -19.64
C GLY A 227 -11.21 -2.66 -20.84
N SER A 228 -12.21 -2.18 -21.54
CA SER A 228 -12.01 -1.25 -22.64
C SER A 228 -12.16 0.20 -22.18
N LEU A 229 -11.60 1.13 -22.94
CA LEU A 229 -11.84 2.56 -22.76
C LEU A 229 -13.34 2.87 -22.73
N GLU A 230 -14.10 2.24 -23.66
CA GLU A 230 -15.54 2.38 -23.78
C GLU A 230 -16.28 1.99 -22.49
N THR A 231 -15.96 0.81 -21.90
CA THR A 231 -16.65 0.35 -20.68
C THR A 231 -16.37 1.26 -19.49
N VAL A 232 -15.15 1.81 -19.39
CA VAL A 232 -14.79 2.77 -18.33
C VAL A 232 -15.55 4.08 -18.51
N MET A 233 -15.60 4.60 -19.74
CA MET A 233 -16.38 5.81 -20.05
C MET A 233 -17.87 5.61 -19.77
N GLN A 234 -18.45 4.46 -20.12
CA GLN A 234 -19.84 4.10 -19.78
C GLN A 234 -20.07 4.12 -18.26
N GLY A 235 -19.13 3.61 -17.48
CA GLY A 235 -19.20 3.62 -16.01
C GLY A 235 -19.20 5.04 -15.43
N VAL A 236 -18.35 5.93 -15.93
CA VAL A 236 -18.33 7.34 -15.49
C VAL A 236 -19.60 8.07 -15.93
N GLN A 237 -20.04 7.90 -17.18
CA GLN A 237 -21.30 8.47 -17.67
C GLN A 237 -22.49 8.01 -16.83
N TRP A 238 -22.53 6.73 -16.50
CA TRP A 238 -23.61 6.17 -15.66
C TRP A 238 -23.67 6.86 -14.29
N CYS A 239 -22.54 7.23 -13.69
CA CYS A 239 -22.50 7.96 -12.42
C CYS A 239 -23.10 9.37 -12.56
N ILE A 240 -22.83 10.06 -13.67
CA ILE A 240 -23.42 11.38 -13.97
C ILE A 240 -24.95 11.23 -14.13
N ASP A 241 -25.41 10.29 -14.96
CA ASP A 241 -26.83 10.03 -15.20
C ASP A 241 -27.55 9.53 -13.93
N TYR A 242 -26.82 8.82 -13.04
CA TYR A 242 -27.36 8.39 -11.74
C TYR A 242 -27.76 9.60 -10.89
N ASN A 243 -26.94 10.62 -10.85
CA ASN A 243 -27.21 11.83 -10.07
C ASN A 243 -28.42 12.60 -10.58
N GLU A 244 -28.61 12.65 -11.89
CA GLU A 244 -29.80 13.27 -12.49
C GLU A 244 -31.09 12.53 -12.09
N ARG A 245 -31.03 11.18 -12.02
CA ARG A 245 -32.17 10.33 -11.63
C ARG A 245 -32.39 10.26 -10.12
N ASN A 246 -31.34 10.49 -9.30
CA ASN A 246 -31.34 10.32 -7.85
C ASN A 246 -30.84 11.56 -7.10
N PRO A 247 -31.44 12.75 -7.28
CA PRO A 247 -30.95 13.99 -6.68
C PRO A 247 -30.98 14.00 -5.14
N GLY A 248 -31.78 13.12 -4.53
CA GLY A 248 -31.86 12.99 -3.06
C GLY A 248 -30.77 12.11 -2.44
N GLN A 249 -30.05 11.34 -3.24
CA GLN A 249 -28.94 10.47 -2.80
C GLN A 249 -27.90 10.38 -3.91
N PRO A 250 -27.22 11.49 -4.23
CA PRO A 250 -26.26 11.52 -5.32
C PRO A 250 -24.98 10.75 -5.00
N ILE A 251 -24.29 10.31 -6.03
CA ILE A 251 -22.88 9.93 -5.98
C ILE A 251 -22.08 11.22 -5.82
N ASN A 252 -21.35 11.33 -4.71
CA ASN A 252 -20.55 12.51 -4.39
C ASN A 252 -19.11 12.38 -4.89
N ILE A 253 -18.61 11.13 -4.94
CA ILE A 253 -17.21 10.83 -5.22
C ILE A 253 -17.14 9.65 -6.18
N ILE A 254 -16.25 9.73 -7.17
CA ILE A 254 -15.79 8.61 -7.98
C ILE A 254 -14.37 8.24 -7.53
N SER A 255 -14.15 6.97 -7.19
CA SER A 255 -12.84 6.37 -6.98
C SER A 255 -12.50 5.51 -8.20
N LEU A 256 -11.47 5.91 -8.95
CA LEU A 256 -11.06 5.28 -10.20
C LEU A 256 -9.64 4.73 -10.05
N SER A 257 -9.55 3.47 -9.57
CA SER A 257 -8.29 2.79 -9.30
C SER A 257 -7.75 2.03 -10.51
N LEU A 258 -7.90 2.62 -11.69
CA LEU A 258 -7.49 2.06 -12.98
C LEU A 258 -6.93 3.16 -13.90
N GLY A 259 -6.31 2.76 -14.98
CA GLY A 259 -5.80 3.68 -15.99
C GLY A 259 -5.12 2.93 -17.14
N ALA A 260 -4.79 3.68 -18.18
CA ALA A 260 -4.03 3.20 -19.32
C ALA A 260 -2.79 4.08 -19.53
N PRO A 261 -1.73 3.58 -20.21
CA PRO A 261 -0.62 4.44 -20.60
C PRO A 261 -1.11 5.67 -21.37
N ALA A 262 -0.75 6.85 -20.89
CA ALA A 262 -1.18 8.09 -21.53
C ALA A 262 -0.68 8.16 -22.98
N GLN A 263 -1.58 8.48 -23.90
CA GLN A 263 -1.28 8.72 -25.30
C GLN A 263 -1.07 10.22 -25.51
N ARG A 264 -0.24 10.57 -26.51
CA ARG A 264 -0.01 11.95 -26.85
C ARG A 264 -1.01 12.40 -27.91
N TYR A 265 -1.88 13.30 -27.53
CA TYR A 265 -2.79 14.05 -28.41
C TYR A 265 -2.22 15.46 -28.63
N ASP A 266 -2.89 16.29 -29.43
CA ASP A 266 -2.50 17.69 -29.62
C ASP A 266 -2.68 18.48 -28.31
N GLN A 267 -3.75 18.23 -27.58
CA GLN A 267 -4.03 18.77 -26.25
C GLN A 267 -4.40 17.65 -25.27
N GLU A 268 -4.26 17.89 -23.98
CA GLU A 268 -4.63 16.94 -22.92
C GLU A 268 -6.10 16.55 -23.02
N ASN A 269 -6.97 17.53 -23.26
CA ASN A 269 -8.42 17.34 -23.37
C ASN A 269 -8.88 16.61 -24.65
N ASP A 270 -7.96 16.25 -25.55
CA ASP A 270 -8.29 15.40 -26.68
C ASP A 270 -8.32 13.90 -26.28
N ASP A 271 -7.85 13.56 -25.07
CA ASP A 271 -7.97 12.21 -24.51
C ASP A 271 -9.43 11.97 -24.05
N PRO A 272 -10.16 10.99 -24.64
CA PRO A 272 -11.55 10.76 -24.28
C PRO A 272 -11.78 10.40 -22.81
N MET A 273 -10.81 9.74 -22.16
CA MET A 273 -10.90 9.44 -20.73
C MET A 273 -10.75 10.69 -19.87
N VAL A 274 -9.85 11.60 -20.26
CA VAL A 274 -9.70 12.90 -19.59
C VAL A 274 -11.01 13.68 -19.72
N GLN A 275 -11.56 13.80 -20.93
CA GLN A 275 -12.85 14.49 -21.14
C GLN A 275 -13.96 13.93 -20.24
N MET A 276 -14.04 12.61 -20.13
CA MET A 276 -15.09 11.95 -19.35
C MET A 276 -14.98 12.22 -17.84
N VAL A 277 -13.79 12.14 -17.27
CA VAL A 277 -13.60 12.43 -15.84
C VAL A 277 -13.75 13.91 -15.51
N GLU A 278 -13.36 14.79 -16.42
CA GLU A 278 -13.59 16.23 -16.31
C GLU A 278 -15.08 16.56 -16.38
N LYS A 279 -15.84 15.86 -17.21
CA LYS A 279 -17.29 16.02 -17.26
C LYS A 279 -17.97 15.62 -15.95
N ALA A 280 -17.53 14.53 -15.32
CA ALA A 280 -18.00 14.17 -13.98
C ALA A 280 -17.63 15.25 -12.94
N TRP A 281 -16.41 15.80 -13.03
CA TRP A 281 -15.96 16.89 -12.15
C TRP A 281 -16.81 18.16 -12.32
N GLU A 282 -17.07 18.58 -13.54
CA GLU A 282 -17.95 19.71 -13.87
C GLU A 282 -19.40 19.51 -13.40
N SER A 283 -19.87 18.26 -13.33
CA SER A 283 -21.18 17.92 -12.78
C SER A 283 -21.27 17.94 -11.27
N GLY A 284 -20.16 18.25 -10.57
CA GLY A 284 -20.08 18.35 -9.12
C GLY A 284 -19.64 17.08 -8.42
N ILE A 285 -19.19 16.04 -9.13
CA ILE A 285 -18.66 14.79 -8.56
C ILE A 285 -17.14 14.92 -8.36
N VAL A 286 -16.65 14.72 -7.15
CA VAL A 286 -15.20 14.68 -6.90
C VAL A 286 -14.62 13.40 -7.49
N VAL A 287 -13.61 13.49 -8.34
CA VAL A 287 -12.99 12.33 -8.98
C VAL A 287 -11.57 12.13 -8.47
N CYS A 288 -11.31 10.99 -7.85
CA CYS A 288 -10.00 10.54 -7.41
C CYS A 288 -9.50 9.46 -8.36
N VAL A 289 -8.31 9.63 -8.95
CA VAL A 289 -7.75 8.70 -9.92
C VAL A 289 -6.34 8.26 -9.52
N ALA A 290 -5.98 7.02 -9.85
CA ALA A 290 -4.66 6.48 -9.62
C ALA A 290 -3.62 7.11 -10.57
N ALA A 291 -2.44 7.45 -10.05
CA ALA A 291 -1.34 7.96 -10.86
C ALA A 291 -0.77 6.91 -11.83
N GLY A 292 -0.93 5.62 -11.52
CA GLY A 292 -0.35 4.48 -12.25
C GLY A 292 0.84 3.85 -11.51
N ASN A 293 1.28 2.69 -11.99
CA ASN A 293 2.31 1.86 -11.33
C ASN A 293 3.57 1.66 -12.21
N GLU A 294 3.85 2.61 -13.12
CA GLU A 294 4.96 2.57 -14.09
C GLU A 294 6.20 3.36 -13.64
N GLY A 295 6.29 3.69 -12.33
CA GLY A 295 7.49 4.32 -11.76
C GLY A 295 8.73 3.41 -11.81
N PRO A 296 9.92 3.92 -11.49
CA PRO A 296 10.22 5.25 -10.96
C PRO A 296 10.55 6.31 -12.04
N ASN A 297 10.40 6.01 -13.30
CA ASN A 297 10.75 6.93 -14.38
C ASN A 297 9.78 8.13 -14.42
N ALA A 298 10.28 9.29 -14.89
CA ALA A 298 9.45 10.45 -15.13
C ALA A 298 8.52 10.24 -16.35
N ARG A 299 7.42 10.99 -16.39
CA ARG A 299 6.41 10.97 -17.47
C ARG A 299 5.67 9.62 -17.59
N THR A 300 5.38 9.02 -16.46
CA THR A 300 4.70 7.74 -16.39
C THR A 300 3.26 7.83 -15.82
N ILE A 301 2.78 9.07 -15.56
CA ILE A 301 1.38 9.27 -15.12
C ILE A 301 0.42 8.69 -16.17
N ALA A 302 -0.47 7.80 -15.72
CA ALA A 302 -1.47 7.15 -16.56
C ALA A 302 -2.66 8.08 -16.88
N SER A 303 -3.31 7.90 -18.03
CA SER A 303 -4.64 8.48 -18.28
C SER A 303 -5.70 7.69 -17.49
N PRO A 304 -6.72 8.39 -16.87
CA PRO A 304 -6.99 9.83 -16.95
C PRO A 304 -6.27 10.68 -15.88
N GLY A 305 -5.34 10.11 -15.10
CA GLY A 305 -4.58 10.83 -14.06
C GLY A 305 -3.72 11.98 -14.57
N ILE A 306 -3.54 12.10 -15.90
CA ILE A 306 -2.88 13.27 -16.52
C ILE A 306 -3.72 14.55 -16.42
N SER A 307 -5.05 14.45 -16.27
CA SER A 307 -5.95 15.61 -16.18
C SER A 307 -5.54 16.58 -15.07
N ASP A 308 -5.48 17.86 -15.41
CA ASP A 308 -5.18 18.93 -14.44
C ASP A 308 -6.35 19.16 -13.45
N GLN A 309 -7.58 18.81 -13.83
CA GLN A 309 -8.77 19.03 -12.99
C GLN A 309 -8.89 17.99 -11.86
N VAL A 310 -8.85 16.69 -12.15
CA VAL A 310 -9.12 15.64 -11.18
C VAL A 310 -7.99 15.45 -10.16
N ILE A 311 -8.29 14.77 -9.04
CA ILE A 311 -7.30 14.47 -8.00
C ILE A 311 -6.53 13.21 -8.38
N THR A 312 -5.26 13.37 -8.75
CA THR A 312 -4.36 12.25 -9.09
C THR A 312 -3.54 11.84 -7.87
N VAL A 313 -3.66 10.57 -7.47
CA VAL A 313 -3.09 10.05 -6.23
C VAL A 313 -1.92 9.12 -6.52
N GLY A 314 -0.75 9.45 -6.02
CA GLY A 314 0.43 8.60 -6.01
C GLY A 314 0.48 7.72 -4.75
N ALA A 315 1.27 6.64 -4.78
CA ALA A 315 1.44 5.72 -3.67
C ALA A 315 2.64 6.08 -2.80
N LEU A 316 2.43 6.14 -1.50
CA LEU A 316 3.47 6.22 -0.47
C LEU A 316 3.72 4.84 0.14
N ASP A 317 4.98 4.55 0.45
CA ASP A 317 5.42 3.48 1.36
C ASP A 317 5.62 4.10 2.75
N ASP A 318 4.64 3.93 3.63
CA ASP A 318 4.66 4.40 5.02
C ASP A 318 5.49 3.49 5.94
N ARG A 319 6.25 2.54 5.36
CA ARG A 319 7.07 1.55 6.07
C ARG A 319 6.30 0.80 7.16
N ASN A 320 4.97 0.87 7.11
CA ASN A 320 4.04 0.33 8.10
C ASN A 320 4.29 0.93 9.51
N THR A 321 4.63 2.20 9.58
CA THR A 321 4.82 2.95 10.82
C THR A 321 3.93 4.19 10.82
N LYS A 322 3.75 4.80 12.00
CA LYS A 322 3.04 6.08 12.14
C LYS A 322 3.99 7.26 11.99
N GLU A 323 5.27 7.01 12.21
CA GLU A 323 6.34 7.97 12.06
C GLU A 323 6.58 8.21 10.59
N ARG A 324 6.58 9.48 10.17
CA ARG A 324 6.78 9.89 8.79
C ARG A 324 8.23 10.12 8.38
N ALA A 325 9.15 9.97 9.31
CA ALA A 325 10.57 10.32 9.06
C ALA A 325 11.25 9.37 8.05
N ASP A 326 10.78 8.14 7.95
CA ASP A 326 11.29 7.09 7.06
C ASP A 326 10.37 6.80 5.87
N ASP A 327 9.22 7.49 5.77
CA ASP A 327 8.30 7.37 4.63
C ASP A 327 8.97 7.82 3.33
N ASP A 328 8.61 7.17 2.22
CA ASP A 328 9.05 7.57 0.89
C ASP A 328 8.00 7.20 -0.17
N VAL A 329 8.11 7.81 -1.35
CA VAL A 329 7.27 7.40 -2.48
C VAL A 329 7.55 5.95 -2.83
N ALA A 330 6.49 5.16 -3.07
CA ALA A 330 6.65 3.80 -3.54
C ALA A 330 7.39 3.76 -4.88
N SER A 331 8.34 2.84 -5.04
CA SER A 331 9.19 2.79 -6.23
C SER A 331 8.40 2.60 -7.53
N PHE A 332 7.27 1.90 -7.46
CA PHE A 332 6.37 1.67 -8.58
C PHE A 332 5.45 2.86 -8.89
N SER A 333 5.24 3.80 -7.93
CA SER A 333 4.34 4.93 -8.17
C SER A 333 4.77 5.76 -9.36
N SER A 334 3.84 5.96 -10.31
CA SER A 334 4.08 6.78 -11.50
C SER A 334 4.41 8.22 -11.12
N ARG A 335 5.23 8.85 -11.95
CA ARG A 335 5.80 10.19 -11.70
C ARG A 335 5.56 11.13 -12.87
N GLY A 336 5.35 12.38 -12.53
CA GLY A 336 5.28 13.48 -13.50
C GLY A 336 6.63 13.88 -14.10
N PRO A 337 6.66 15.01 -14.82
CA PRO A 337 5.47 15.73 -15.25
C PRO A 337 4.63 14.89 -16.23
N THR A 338 3.38 15.26 -16.49
CA THR A 338 2.57 14.64 -17.55
C THR A 338 3.22 14.84 -18.92
N LEU A 339 2.69 14.23 -19.97
CA LEU A 339 3.15 14.43 -21.35
C LEU A 339 3.01 15.89 -21.81
N TYR A 340 2.18 16.67 -21.11
CA TYR A 340 1.90 18.09 -21.36
C TYR A 340 2.64 19.04 -20.40
N GLY A 341 3.50 18.51 -19.54
CA GLY A 341 4.32 19.30 -18.62
C GLY A 341 3.64 19.69 -17.31
N VAL A 342 2.46 19.15 -17.01
CA VAL A 342 1.73 19.39 -15.75
C VAL A 342 2.37 18.63 -14.61
N GLU A 343 2.54 19.27 -13.44
CA GLU A 343 3.04 18.64 -12.22
C GLU A 343 1.99 17.63 -11.67
N LYS A 344 2.35 16.35 -11.61
CA LYS A 344 1.56 15.25 -11.04
C LYS A 344 2.48 14.24 -10.34
N PRO A 345 1.97 13.46 -9.36
CA PRO A 345 0.60 13.41 -8.83
C PRO A 345 0.24 14.67 -8.05
N ASP A 346 -1.05 14.85 -7.67
CA ASP A 346 -1.46 15.97 -6.82
C ASP A 346 -0.95 15.82 -5.38
N LEU A 347 -0.99 14.59 -4.87
CA LEU A 347 -0.57 14.20 -3.51
C LEU A 347 -0.24 12.69 -3.46
N LEU A 348 0.33 12.26 -2.34
CA LEU A 348 0.58 10.86 -2.02
C LEU A 348 -0.36 10.38 -0.90
N ALA A 349 -0.82 9.14 -1.01
CA ALA A 349 -1.52 8.44 0.07
C ALA A 349 -0.91 7.03 0.25
N PRO A 350 -1.10 6.37 1.41
CA PRO A 350 -0.58 5.02 1.63
C PRO A 350 -1.00 4.06 0.54
N GLY A 351 -0.04 3.32 -0.03
CA GLY A 351 -0.30 2.42 -1.15
C GLY A 351 0.54 1.14 -1.15
N VAL A 352 1.26 0.84 -0.06
CA VAL A 352 2.12 -0.34 0.05
C VAL A 352 1.65 -1.25 1.18
N ASN A 353 1.47 -2.54 0.87
CA ASN A 353 1.02 -3.57 1.81
C ASN A 353 -0.32 -3.25 2.50
N ILE A 354 -1.25 -2.68 1.77
CA ILE A 354 -2.56 -2.32 2.31
C ILE A 354 -3.42 -3.57 2.52
N VAL A 355 -3.95 -3.74 3.72
CA VAL A 355 -4.89 -4.82 4.07
C VAL A 355 -6.31 -4.33 3.92
N SER A 356 -7.08 -4.98 3.08
CA SER A 356 -8.47 -4.62 2.88
C SER A 356 -9.35 -5.84 2.55
N LEU A 357 -10.56 -5.59 2.13
CA LEU A 357 -11.58 -6.61 1.97
C LEU A 357 -11.22 -7.63 0.91
N ARG A 358 -11.48 -8.88 1.21
CA ARG A 358 -11.28 -10.02 0.32
C ARG A 358 -12.58 -10.40 -0.39
N SER A 359 -12.54 -10.58 -1.70
CA SER A 359 -13.57 -11.30 -2.45
C SER A 359 -13.20 -12.79 -2.52
N PRO A 360 -13.88 -13.68 -1.77
CA PRO A 360 -13.52 -15.09 -1.72
C PRO A 360 -13.70 -15.78 -3.07
N ARG A 361 -12.76 -16.64 -3.45
CA ARG A 361 -12.76 -17.41 -4.71
C ARG A 361 -12.64 -16.55 -5.97
N SER A 362 -12.35 -15.26 -5.86
CA SER A 362 -12.02 -14.37 -6.97
C SER A 362 -10.71 -14.79 -7.66
N TYR A 363 -10.35 -14.13 -8.74
CA TYR A 363 -9.11 -14.41 -9.49
C TYR A 363 -7.86 -14.15 -8.62
N LEU A 364 -7.75 -12.97 -8.01
CA LEU A 364 -6.63 -12.62 -7.14
C LEU A 364 -6.54 -13.53 -5.92
N ASP A 365 -7.67 -13.85 -5.30
CA ASP A 365 -7.73 -14.78 -4.16
C ASP A 365 -7.18 -16.18 -4.48
N LYS A 366 -7.41 -16.67 -5.71
CA LYS A 366 -6.86 -17.96 -6.15
C LYS A 366 -5.38 -17.87 -6.51
N LEU A 367 -4.97 -16.76 -7.12
CA LEU A 367 -3.61 -16.54 -7.62
C LEU A 367 -2.62 -16.28 -6.49
N GLN A 368 -2.99 -15.46 -5.50
CA GLN A 368 -2.09 -14.97 -4.45
C GLN A 368 -2.56 -15.41 -3.05
N LYS A 369 -2.60 -16.70 -2.81
CA LYS A 369 -3.07 -17.26 -1.52
C LYS A 369 -2.29 -16.78 -0.30
N SER A 370 -1.03 -16.42 -0.47
CA SER A 370 -0.17 -15.85 0.59
C SER A 370 -0.55 -14.43 1.00
N ALA A 371 -1.30 -13.71 0.16
CA ALA A 371 -1.79 -12.37 0.46
C ALA A 371 -3.06 -12.35 1.34
N ARG A 372 -3.61 -13.52 1.69
CA ARG A 372 -4.78 -13.63 2.57
C ARG A 372 -4.42 -13.30 4.01
N VAL A 373 -5.27 -12.51 4.65
CA VAL A 373 -5.21 -12.19 6.08
C VAL A 373 -6.49 -12.71 6.73
N GLY A 374 -6.37 -13.81 7.45
CA GLY A 374 -7.53 -14.55 7.93
C GLY A 374 -8.45 -15.03 6.80
N SER A 375 -9.76 -15.00 7.03
CA SER A 375 -10.78 -15.40 6.07
C SER A 375 -11.32 -14.24 5.23
N ASP A 376 -11.22 -12.99 5.74
CA ASP A 376 -12.01 -11.87 5.27
C ASP A 376 -11.20 -10.76 4.61
N TYR A 377 -9.87 -10.79 4.74
CA TYR A 377 -9.00 -9.73 4.26
C TYR A 377 -7.92 -10.22 3.28
N PHE A 378 -7.34 -9.27 2.56
CA PHE A 378 -6.34 -9.50 1.52
C PHE A 378 -5.35 -8.33 1.47
N VAL A 379 -4.08 -8.57 1.10
CA VAL A 379 -3.04 -7.54 1.00
C VAL A 379 -2.76 -7.22 -0.44
N LEU A 380 -2.81 -5.94 -0.80
CA LEU A 380 -2.36 -5.44 -2.10
C LEU A 380 -1.45 -4.22 -1.94
N SER A 381 -0.71 -3.91 -3.00
CA SER A 381 0.08 -2.68 -3.13
C SER A 381 -0.15 -2.05 -4.50
N GLY A 382 -0.27 -0.74 -4.56
CA GLY A 382 -0.51 0.01 -5.79
C GLY A 382 -1.03 1.41 -5.53
N THR A 383 -0.95 2.28 -6.52
CA THR A 383 -1.68 3.55 -6.51
C THR A 383 -3.19 3.31 -6.46
N SER A 384 -3.64 2.12 -6.86
CA SER A 384 -5.01 1.63 -6.74
C SER A 384 -5.50 1.54 -5.29
N MET A 385 -4.63 1.37 -4.30
CA MET A 385 -4.96 1.35 -2.86
C MET A 385 -4.87 2.76 -2.27
N ALA A 386 -3.95 3.57 -2.74
CA ALA A 386 -3.80 4.96 -2.33
C ALA A 386 -5.01 5.82 -2.72
N THR A 387 -5.55 5.61 -3.91
CA THR A 387 -6.68 6.36 -4.46
C THR A 387 -7.95 6.25 -3.61
N PRO A 388 -8.44 5.06 -3.24
CA PRO A 388 -9.63 4.93 -2.41
C PRO A 388 -9.42 5.46 -0.97
N ILE A 389 -8.22 5.38 -0.40
CA ILE A 389 -7.93 6.04 0.89
C ILE A 389 -8.15 7.55 0.77
N CYS A 390 -7.66 8.18 -0.32
CA CYS A 390 -7.93 9.57 -0.60
C CYS A 390 -9.44 9.83 -0.76
N ALA A 391 -10.16 9.00 -1.52
CA ALA A 391 -11.61 9.13 -1.70
C ALA A 391 -12.38 9.02 -0.37
N GLY A 392 -11.95 8.14 0.54
CA GLY A 392 -12.52 8.04 1.88
C GLY A 392 -12.27 9.32 2.71
N ILE A 393 -11.11 9.95 2.60
CA ILE A 393 -10.82 11.24 3.27
C ILE A 393 -11.70 12.36 2.66
N VAL A 394 -11.87 12.37 1.34
CA VAL A 394 -12.82 13.29 0.68
C VAL A 394 -14.24 13.09 1.21
N ALA A 395 -14.65 11.84 1.50
CA ALA A 395 -15.97 11.60 2.09
C ALA A 395 -16.11 12.24 3.49
N LEU A 396 -15.04 12.26 4.31
CA LEU A 396 -15.05 12.98 5.58
C LEU A 396 -15.16 14.51 5.39
N MET A 397 -14.46 15.05 4.38
CA MET A 397 -14.54 16.48 4.05
C MET A 397 -15.95 16.89 3.65
N LEU A 398 -16.58 16.12 2.75
CA LEU A 398 -17.94 16.40 2.29
C LEU A 398 -18.99 16.15 3.36
N GLN A 399 -18.79 15.21 4.29
CA GLN A 399 -19.65 15.09 5.49
C GLN A 399 -19.58 16.36 6.33
N GLN A 400 -18.38 16.92 6.53
CA GLN A 400 -18.20 18.15 7.31
C GLN A 400 -18.80 19.37 6.61
N ASN A 401 -18.63 19.47 5.29
CA ASN A 401 -19.15 20.57 4.48
C ASN A 401 -19.66 20.05 3.12
N PRO A 402 -20.95 19.65 3.05
CA PRO A 402 -21.55 19.12 1.82
C PRO A 402 -21.64 20.11 0.64
N ALA A 403 -21.41 21.39 0.88
CA ALA A 403 -21.48 22.43 -0.15
C ALA A 403 -20.14 22.64 -0.89
N MET A 404 -19.07 21.96 -0.50
CA MET A 404 -17.77 22.08 -1.18
C MET A 404 -17.87 21.62 -2.63
N THR A 405 -17.39 22.45 -3.52
CA THR A 405 -17.16 22.08 -4.93
C THR A 405 -15.96 21.15 -5.06
N PRO A 406 -15.86 20.37 -6.15
CA PRO A 406 -14.68 19.53 -6.41
C PRO A 406 -13.35 20.33 -6.37
N ASP A 407 -13.31 21.55 -6.90
CA ASP A 407 -12.13 22.41 -6.86
C ASP A 407 -11.75 22.85 -5.45
N GLU A 408 -12.72 23.13 -4.60
CA GLU A 408 -12.49 23.48 -3.19
C GLU A 408 -11.95 22.27 -2.42
N VAL A 409 -12.49 21.07 -2.67
CA VAL A 409 -11.99 19.82 -2.11
C VAL A 409 -10.52 19.59 -2.53
N LYS A 410 -10.22 19.65 -3.83
CA LYS A 410 -8.85 19.49 -4.32
C LYS A 410 -7.89 20.50 -3.71
N LYS A 411 -8.30 21.77 -3.63
CA LYS A 411 -7.51 22.85 -3.04
C LYS A 411 -7.24 22.60 -1.55
N ALA A 412 -8.26 22.16 -0.79
CA ALA A 412 -8.14 21.88 0.64
C ALA A 412 -7.22 20.68 0.89
N LEU A 413 -7.39 19.58 0.14
CA LEU A 413 -6.51 18.41 0.21
C LEU A 413 -5.04 18.80 -0.05
N ARG A 414 -4.78 19.54 -1.13
CA ARG A 414 -3.41 19.96 -1.49
C ARG A 414 -2.80 20.92 -0.48
N LYS A 415 -3.61 21.72 0.22
CA LYS A 415 -3.16 22.63 1.27
C LYS A 415 -2.87 21.90 2.58
N GLY A 416 -3.69 20.90 2.90
CA GLY A 416 -3.58 20.10 4.12
C GLY A 416 -2.54 18.98 4.07
N THR A 417 -1.82 18.81 2.94
CA THR A 417 -0.77 17.78 2.87
C THR A 417 0.43 18.10 3.75
N ASP A 418 1.03 17.06 4.33
CA ASP A 418 2.30 17.19 5.04
C ASP A 418 3.46 17.16 4.05
N LEU A 419 4.23 18.22 4.01
CA LEU A 419 5.45 18.32 3.24
C LEU A 419 6.64 18.38 4.19
N TRP A 420 7.22 17.21 4.51
CA TRP A 420 8.36 17.11 5.43
C TRP A 420 9.73 17.26 4.78
N ARG A 421 9.78 17.37 3.47
CA ARG A 421 11.00 17.59 2.68
C ARG A 421 10.71 18.55 1.53
N ASN A 422 11.69 19.34 1.15
CA ASN A 422 11.59 20.19 -0.05
C ASN A 422 11.89 19.35 -1.30
N LEU A 423 10.93 18.51 -1.72
CA LEU A 423 11.09 17.45 -2.68
C LEU A 423 10.47 17.79 -4.04
N ASP A 424 10.86 17.04 -5.07
CA ASP A 424 10.36 17.19 -6.45
C ASP A 424 8.84 16.92 -6.50
N ARG A 425 8.09 17.92 -6.95
CA ARG A 425 6.62 17.85 -7.04
C ARG A 425 6.13 16.85 -8.08
N ASN A 426 6.95 16.49 -9.06
CA ASN A 426 6.61 15.44 -10.01
C ASN A 426 6.70 14.03 -9.39
N VAL A 427 7.23 13.92 -8.19
CA VAL A 427 7.36 12.65 -7.43
C VAL A 427 6.40 12.64 -6.25
N TYR A 428 6.35 13.74 -5.48
CA TYR A 428 5.65 13.82 -4.19
C TYR A 428 4.36 14.65 -4.25
N GLY A 429 4.06 15.28 -5.38
CA GLY A 429 2.93 16.22 -5.46
C GLY A 429 3.06 17.38 -4.47
N LYS A 430 2.00 17.65 -3.75
CA LYS A 430 2.01 18.63 -2.64
C LYS A 430 2.46 18.02 -1.31
N GLY A 431 2.60 16.70 -1.24
CA GLY A 431 3.03 15.97 -0.06
C GLY A 431 2.13 14.80 0.28
N TYR A 432 2.25 14.32 1.51
CA TYR A 432 1.50 13.22 2.06
C TYR A 432 0.12 13.68 2.55
N ILE A 433 -0.91 12.92 2.21
CA ILE A 433 -2.28 13.21 2.62
C ILE A 433 -2.42 13.25 4.14
N ASN A 434 -3.13 14.27 4.65
CA ASN A 434 -3.42 14.44 6.07
C ASN A 434 -4.87 14.90 6.23
N ALA A 435 -5.72 14.03 6.75
CA ALA A 435 -7.13 14.31 6.90
C ALA A 435 -7.40 15.42 7.93
N GLU A 436 -6.64 15.44 9.04
CA GLU A 436 -6.79 16.46 10.08
C GLU A 436 -6.56 17.89 9.56
N ASP A 437 -5.61 18.07 8.66
CA ASP A 437 -5.26 19.39 8.13
C ASP A 437 -6.05 19.75 6.85
N SER A 438 -6.72 18.76 6.24
CA SER A 438 -7.53 18.95 5.03
C SER A 438 -9.00 19.27 5.31
N ILE A 439 -9.52 18.98 6.53
CA ILE A 439 -10.94 19.11 6.91
C ILE A 439 -11.20 20.37 7.72
#